data_4edea7a362bbb2fc1ef39ff0e78189e0
#
_entry.id   4edea7a362bbb2fc1ef39ff0e78189e0
#
_cell.length_a   1.000
_cell.length_b   1.000
_cell.length_c   1.000
_cell.angle_alpha   90.00
_cell.angle_beta   90.00
_cell.angle_gamma   90.00
#
_symmetry.space_group_name_H-M   'P 1'
#
loop_
_entity.id
_entity.type
_entity.pdbx_description
1 polymer ?
#
loop_
_entity_poly.entity_id
_entity_poly.type
_entity_poly.pdbx_seq_one_letter_code
_entity_poly.pdbx_strand_id
1 'polypeptide(L)'
;MNKILKKQDIINDLADRTGFYKYNIEEFLTALESLVTDVMQDANFDENAEMRLVPGITIGARRVAPREVRNPRDNTTLMAPERVIPYAKFSQPFRYKINGE
;
A
#
# COMPACT_ATOMS: atom_id res chain seq x y z
N MET A 1 -0.58 7.11 -23.59
CA MET A 1 0.63 7.16 -22.74
C MET A 1 0.25 7.39 -21.28
N ASN A 2 0.77 6.60 -20.38
CA ASN A 2 0.47 6.74 -18.96
C ASN A 2 1.26 7.88 -18.33
N LYS A 3 0.61 8.61 -17.44
CA LYS A 3 1.28 9.64 -16.67
C LYS A 3 1.74 9.02 -15.34
N ILE A 4 3.05 8.92 -15.14
CA ILE A 4 3.63 8.29 -13.97
C ILE A 4 4.56 9.29 -13.27
N LEU A 5 4.28 9.54 -12.00
CA LEU A 5 5.16 10.33 -11.15
C LEU A 5 6.07 9.39 -10.37
N LYS A 6 7.37 9.50 -10.60
CA LYS A 6 8.34 8.71 -9.88
C LYS A 6 8.67 9.39 -8.55
N LYS A 7 9.38 8.68 -7.68
CA LYS A 7 9.74 9.20 -6.35
C LYS A 7 10.37 10.59 -6.43
N GLN A 8 11.28 10.81 -7.37
CA GLN A 8 11.93 12.11 -7.49
C GLN A 8 10.96 13.22 -7.89
N ASP A 9 10.00 12.91 -8.75
CA ASP A 9 8.98 13.87 -9.15
C ASP A 9 8.10 14.25 -7.97
N ILE A 10 7.75 13.26 -7.13
CA ILE A 10 6.96 13.47 -5.93
C ILE A 10 7.72 14.36 -4.94
N ILE A 11 9.01 14.09 -4.75
CA ILE A 11 9.87 14.89 -3.86
C ILE A 11 9.91 16.33 -4.33
N ASN A 12 10.11 16.55 -5.64
CA ASN A 12 10.18 17.89 -6.20
C ASN A 12 8.86 18.65 -6.01
N ASP A 13 7.74 18.01 -6.32
CA ASP A 13 6.42 18.64 -6.18
C ASP A 13 6.08 18.94 -4.72
N LEU A 14 6.37 18.02 -3.81
CA LEU A 14 6.10 18.24 -2.39
C LEU A 14 6.97 19.35 -1.82
N ALA A 15 8.23 19.44 -2.25
CA ALA A 15 9.12 20.52 -1.83
C ALA A 15 8.58 21.87 -2.29
N ASP A 16 8.09 21.94 -3.52
CA ASP A 16 7.50 23.17 -4.07
C ASP A 16 6.24 23.59 -3.30
N ARG A 17 5.40 22.62 -2.93
CA ARG A 17 4.14 22.89 -2.23
C ARG A 17 4.33 23.27 -0.78
N THR A 18 5.36 22.74 -0.11
CA THR A 18 5.57 22.90 1.32
C THR A 18 6.64 23.91 1.67
N GLY A 19 7.57 24.18 0.75
CA GLY A 19 8.74 25.00 1.04
C GLY A 19 9.84 24.29 1.80
N PHE A 20 9.68 23.02 2.10
CA PHE A 20 10.72 22.22 2.75
C PHE A 20 11.79 21.84 1.75
N TYR A 21 13.01 21.60 2.25
CA TYR A 21 14.11 21.12 1.41
C TYR A 21 13.84 19.70 0.92
N LYS A 22 14.31 19.40 -0.29
CA LYS A 22 14.09 18.09 -0.91
C LYS A 22 14.61 16.94 -0.06
N TYR A 23 15.76 17.12 0.60
CA TYR A 23 16.30 16.05 1.43
C TYR A 23 15.41 15.74 2.65
N ASN A 24 14.71 16.75 3.18
CA ASN A 24 13.75 16.54 4.26
C ASN A 24 12.55 15.74 3.78
N ILE A 25 12.06 16.07 2.58
CA ILE A 25 10.93 15.33 1.97
C ILE A 25 11.34 13.88 1.74
N GLU A 26 12.55 13.66 1.26
CA GLU A 26 13.05 12.29 1.04
C GLU A 26 13.11 11.50 2.35
N GLU A 27 13.57 12.11 3.43
CA GLU A 27 13.57 11.49 4.75
C GLU A 27 12.17 11.13 5.21
N PHE A 28 11.20 12.03 5.03
CA PHE A 28 9.81 11.76 5.39
C PHE A 28 9.23 10.61 4.58
N LEU A 29 9.51 10.55 3.29
CA LEU A 29 8.99 9.48 2.44
C LEU A 29 9.63 8.14 2.82
N THR A 30 10.91 8.12 3.13
CA THR A 30 11.60 6.91 3.58
C THR A 30 11.01 6.42 4.91
N ALA A 31 10.78 7.33 5.85
CA ALA A 31 10.16 6.99 7.12
C ALA A 31 8.72 6.49 6.93
N LEU A 32 7.98 7.09 6.02
CA LEU A 32 6.62 6.67 5.70
C LEU A 32 6.61 5.26 5.13
N GLU A 33 7.53 4.95 4.23
CA GLU A 33 7.67 3.61 3.65
C GLU A 33 7.92 2.57 4.74
N SER A 34 8.81 2.88 5.67
CA SER A 34 9.11 2.00 6.80
C SER A 34 7.89 1.79 7.69
N LEU A 35 7.15 2.88 7.97
CA LEU A 35 5.94 2.81 8.78
C LEU A 35 4.87 1.96 8.10
N VAL A 36 4.68 2.13 6.79
CA VAL A 36 3.71 1.34 6.02
C VAL A 36 4.05 -0.14 6.10
N THR A 37 5.32 -0.48 5.93
CA THR A 37 5.78 -1.86 6.01
C THR A 37 5.49 -2.46 7.39
N ASP A 38 5.80 -1.72 8.45
CA ASP A 38 5.57 -2.18 9.82
C ASP A 38 4.08 -2.41 10.10
N VAL A 39 3.23 -1.47 9.66
CA VAL A 39 1.78 -1.59 9.86
C VAL A 39 1.24 -2.82 9.12
N MET A 40 1.67 -3.03 7.90
CA MET A 40 1.20 -4.18 7.11
C MET A 40 1.63 -5.52 7.71
N GLN A 41 2.80 -5.57 8.32
CA GLN A 41 3.29 -6.79 8.94
C GLN A 41 2.52 -7.14 10.23
N ASP A 42 1.82 -6.18 10.82
CA ASP A 42 0.99 -6.41 12.00
C ASP A 42 -0.33 -7.11 11.70
N ALA A 43 -0.69 -7.27 10.43
CA ALA A 43 -1.92 -7.97 10.06
C ALA A 43 -1.89 -9.40 10.60
N ASN A 44 -3.03 -9.86 11.14
CA ASN A 44 -3.15 -11.23 11.61
C ASN A 44 -4.34 -11.90 10.92
N PHE A 45 -4.61 -13.18 11.28
CA PHE A 45 -5.66 -13.94 10.58
C PHE A 45 -7.07 -13.44 10.87
N ASP A 46 -7.26 -12.80 12.01
CA ASP A 46 -8.58 -12.33 12.46
C ASP A 46 -8.81 -10.86 12.10
N GLU A 47 -7.76 -10.08 12.00
CA GLU A 47 -7.87 -8.63 11.76
C GLU A 47 -6.90 -8.18 10.69
N ASN A 48 -7.42 -7.41 9.74
CA ASN A 48 -6.58 -6.71 8.78
C ASN A 48 -5.90 -5.52 9.47
N ALA A 49 -4.67 -5.24 9.07
CA ALA A 49 -4.00 -4.00 9.48
C ALA A 49 -4.25 -2.95 8.41
N GLU A 50 -4.75 -1.79 8.82
CA GLU A 50 -5.07 -0.71 7.89
C GLU A 50 -4.51 0.61 8.38
N MET A 51 -4.19 1.47 7.42
CA MET A 51 -3.64 2.79 7.69
C MET A 51 -4.28 3.77 6.72
N ARG A 52 -4.85 4.85 7.26
CA ARG A 52 -5.40 5.93 6.43
C ARG A 52 -4.27 6.87 6.09
N LEU A 53 -3.74 6.73 4.87
CA LEU A 53 -2.57 7.49 4.44
C LEU A 53 -2.87 8.97 4.29
N VAL A 54 -3.94 9.27 3.57
CA VAL A 54 -4.47 10.63 3.40
C VAL A 54 -5.99 10.51 3.40
N PRO A 55 -6.73 11.60 3.59
CA PRO A 55 -8.19 11.51 3.51
C PRO A 55 -8.64 10.92 2.19
N GLY A 56 -9.36 9.82 2.26
CA GLY A 56 -9.88 9.14 1.08
C GLY A 56 -9.05 7.98 0.57
N ILE A 57 -7.83 7.79 1.08
CA ILE A 57 -6.97 6.68 0.66
C ILE A 57 -6.57 5.86 1.88
N THR A 58 -6.99 4.61 1.90
CA THR A 58 -6.64 3.65 2.96
C THR A 58 -5.80 2.55 2.33
N ILE A 59 -4.64 2.28 2.90
CA ILE A 59 -3.82 1.14 2.52
C ILE A 59 -3.81 0.15 3.67
N GLY A 60 -3.67 -1.12 3.34
CA GLY A 60 -3.69 -2.13 4.37
C GLY A 60 -3.16 -3.45 3.88
N ALA A 61 -3.29 -4.45 4.74
CA ALA A 61 -2.86 -5.80 4.43
C ALA A 61 -3.72 -6.78 5.19
N ARG A 62 -3.88 -7.97 4.62
CA ARG A 62 -4.52 -9.10 5.27
C ARG A 62 -3.55 -10.27 5.28
N ARG A 63 -3.62 -11.08 6.31
CA ARG A 63 -2.77 -12.26 6.42
C ARG A 63 -3.59 -13.49 6.08
N VAL A 64 -3.06 -14.32 5.18
CA VAL A 64 -3.70 -15.53 4.70
C VAL A 64 -2.98 -16.74 5.27
N ALA A 65 -3.75 -17.66 5.87
CA ALA A 65 -3.20 -18.87 6.46
C ALA A 65 -2.62 -19.80 5.39
N PRO A 66 -1.66 -20.65 5.77
CA PRO A 66 -1.20 -21.69 4.86
C PRO A 66 -2.36 -22.59 4.43
N ARG A 67 -2.35 -23.04 3.21
CA ARG A 67 -3.41 -23.91 2.69
C ARG A 67 -2.83 -24.89 1.68
N GLU A 68 -3.54 -26.00 1.49
CA GLU A 68 -3.19 -26.97 0.49
C GLU A 68 -3.64 -26.48 -0.89
N VAL A 69 -2.74 -26.58 -1.85
CA VAL A 69 -3.02 -26.23 -3.24
C VAL A 69 -2.73 -27.48 -4.08
N ARG A 70 -3.70 -27.88 -4.90
CA ARG A 70 -3.56 -29.03 -5.76
C ARG A 70 -3.08 -28.59 -7.14
N ASN A 71 -2.01 -29.22 -7.62
CA ASN A 71 -1.50 -28.97 -8.97
C ASN A 71 -2.28 -29.85 -9.95
N PRO A 72 -3.07 -29.26 -10.88
CA PRO A 72 -3.88 -30.05 -11.81
C PRO A 72 -3.07 -30.81 -12.84
N ARG A 73 -1.80 -30.49 -13.05
CA ARG A 73 -0.97 -31.16 -14.06
C ARG A 73 -0.50 -32.53 -13.62
N ASP A 74 -0.05 -32.66 -12.39
CA ASP A 74 0.54 -33.90 -11.89
C ASP A 74 -0.20 -34.47 -10.69
N ASN A 75 -1.29 -33.80 -10.28
CA ASN A 75 -2.15 -34.28 -9.21
C ASN A 75 -1.45 -34.29 -7.84
N THR A 76 -0.35 -33.54 -7.70
CA THR A 76 0.33 -33.39 -6.42
C THR A 76 -0.31 -32.34 -5.58
N THR A 77 -0.13 -32.42 -4.27
CA THR A 77 -0.61 -31.44 -3.32
C THR A 77 0.59 -30.68 -2.75
N LEU A 78 0.53 -29.36 -2.84
CA LEU A 78 1.56 -28.49 -2.29
C LEU A 78 0.94 -27.63 -1.20
N MET A 79 1.73 -27.30 -0.18
CA MET A 79 1.30 -26.39 0.87
C MET A 79 1.70 -24.96 0.50
N ALA A 80 0.71 -24.10 0.21
CA ALA A 80 0.97 -22.69 0.00
C ALA A 80 1.29 -22.05 1.36
N PRO A 81 2.41 -21.31 1.49
CA PRO A 81 2.79 -20.74 2.77
C PRO A 81 1.88 -19.60 3.18
N GLU A 82 1.93 -19.26 4.46
CA GLU A 82 1.33 -18.07 5.00
C GLU A 82 1.87 -16.84 4.27
N ARG A 83 1.01 -15.86 3.99
CA ARG A 83 1.44 -14.66 3.29
C ARG A 83 0.60 -13.46 3.69
N VAL A 84 1.17 -12.29 3.49
CA VAL A 84 0.48 -11.02 3.70
C VAL A 84 0.15 -10.43 2.33
N ILE A 85 -1.12 -10.11 2.10
CA ILE A 85 -1.58 -9.55 0.83
C ILE A 85 -1.90 -8.08 1.04
N PRO A 86 -1.13 -7.16 0.42
CA PRO A 86 -1.43 -5.73 0.53
C PRO A 86 -2.60 -5.33 -0.35
N TYR A 87 -3.29 -4.27 0.03
CA TYR A 87 -4.38 -3.72 -0.76
C TYR A 87 -4.51 -2.21 -0.51
N ALA A 88 -5.25 -1.55 -1.38
CA ALA A 88 -5.56 -0.13 -1.23
C ALA A 88 -7.04 0.09 -1.53
N LYS A 89 -7.65 1.04 -0.80
CA LYS A 89 -9.06 1.40 -0.97
C LYS A 89 -9.18 2.90 -1.12
N PHE A 90 -10.17 3.33 -1.89
CA PHE A 90 -10.48 4.73 -2.08
C PHE A 90 -11.90 4.98 -1.61
N SER A 91 -12.10 6.04 -0.82
CA SER A 91 -13.43 6.38 -0.32
C SER A 91 -14.29 6.96 -1.45
N GLN A 92 -15.60 6.88 -1.29
CA GLN A 92 -16.54 7.43 -2.25
C GLN A 92 -16.43 8.96 -2.36
N PRO A 93 -16.33 9.71 -1.26
CA PRO A 93 -16.08 11.15 -1.36
C PRO A 93 -14.82 11.51 -2.14
N PHE A 94 -13.76 10.72 -2.02
CA PHE A 94 -12.53 10.94 -2.77
C PHE A 94 -12.78 10.72 -4.27
N ARG A 95 -13.53 9.67 -4.62
CA ARG A 95 -13.87 9.40 -6.02
C ARG A 95 -14.67 10.54 -6.65
N TYR A 96 -15.62 11.10 -5.89
CA TYR A 96 -16.39 12.25 -6.36
C TYR A 96 -15.48 13.47 -6.54
N LYS A 97 -14.55 13.66 -5.62
CA LYS A 97 -13.63 14.80 -5.68
C LYS A 97 -12.79 14.80 -6.95
N ILE A 98 -12.26 13.62 -7.34
CA ILE A 98 -11.41 13.53 -8.53
C ILE A 98 -12.21 13.54 -9.83
N ASN A 99 -13.49 13.18 -9.79
CA ASN A 99 -14.36 13.19 -10.96
C ASN A 99 -15.18 14.48 -11.10
N GLY A 100 -15.06 15.40 -10.14
CA GLY A 100 -15.79 16.65 -10.18
C GLY A 100 -17.26 16.55 -9.84
N GLU A 101 -17.66 15.50 -9.15
CA GLU A 101 -19.06 15.26 -8.78
C GLU A 101 -19.31 15.55 -7.31
#